data_7df268b8e278544148c7bac086b8a9cb
#
_entry.id   7df268b8e278544148c7bac086b8a9cb
#
_cell.length_a   1.000
_cell.length_b   1.000
_cell.length_c   1.000
_cell.angle_alpha   90.00
_cell.angle_beta   90.00
_cell.angle_gamma   90.00
#
_symmetry.space_group_name_H-M   'P 1'
#
loop_
_entity.id
_entity.type
_entity.pdbx_description
1 polymer ?
#
loop_
_entity_poly.entity_id
_entity_poly.type
_entity_poly.pdbx_seq_one_letter_code
_entity_poly.pdbx_strand_id
1 'polypeptide(L)'
;MKVIRESGGEHGDCLMSYVDFESTASEFSEDVTLFWGYQTPFNRELISQYKNDKHKILYQHEHPSGLHSPDHEGNLLHMNLGEPFDVVYSNCPYTVGWLNKTHFKSEKYKVGSFVLNEKYVPTEGFKKNKEVCYWGNTFIEKTNVVKDIVESISEFDYHYFTLLTDGNIHFARKYATGVNLPRKTLWEEIRKCKIMVIQNLLYLSQPEIDGVKRLPDYIKNEAFQHLHTDTIPQIKTRGFEAAFNKTLMLVKRDPWNVIEHWFEPGVDFVYYENESQLKSKIRDILDNWDDYKQIIENAYNKAVSKYTTKNLIKRIIKENY
;
A
#
# COMPACT_ATOMS: atom_id res chain seq x y z
N MET A 1 20.60 -13.81 -6.42
CA MET A 1 20.04 -12.42 -6.51
C MET A 1 20.62 -11.58 -5.38
N LYS A 2 21.05 -10.37 -5.67
CA LYS A 2 21.47 -9.40 -4.64
C LYS A 2 20.30 -8.46 -4.33
N VAL A 3 20.21 -8.00 -3.08
CA VAL A 3 19.27 -6.95 -2.69
C VAL A 3 20.05 -5.79 -2.11
N ILE A 4 19.81 -4.60 -2.64
CA ILE A 4 20.43 -3.35 -2.20
C ILE A 4 19.34 -2.49 -1.57
N ARG A 5 19.58 -2.10 -0.33
CA ARG A 5 18.67 -1.23 0.42
C ARG A 5 19.15 0.21 0.35
N GLU A 6 18.24 1.13 0.27
CA GLU A 6 18.51 2.52 0.54
C GLU A 6 18.86 2.73 2.01
N SER A 7 19.96 3.42 2.29
CA SER A 7 20.37 3.74 3.66
C SER A 7 19.43 4.79 4.24
N GLY A 8 18.64 4.46 5.21
CA GLY A 8 17.92 5.46 5.97
C GLY A 8 16.45 5.18 6.21
N GLY A 9 16.13 4.17 6.92
CA GLY A 9 14.82 4.04 7.48
C GLY A 9 14.35 2.61 7.58
N GLU A 10 14.39 2.09 8.76
CA GLU A 10 13.40 1.12 9.22
C GLU A 10 12.03 1.80 9.25
N HIS A 11 11.60 2.40 8.14
CA HIS A 11 10.23 2.86 8.04
C HIS A 11 9.37 1.62 7.87
N GLY A 12 8.76 1.23 8.97
CA GLY A 12 7.99 0.03 9.16
C GLY A 12 6.68 -0.07 8.37
N ASP A 13 6.62 0.52 7.19
CA ASP A 13 5.44 0.52 6.34
C ASP A 13 5.43 -0.60 5.31
N CYS A 14 6.52 -1.35 5.20
CA CYS A 14 6.51 -2.59 4.44
C CYS A 14 5.94 -3.72 5.28
N LEU A 15 5.12 -4.58 4.69
CA LEU A 15 4.67 -5.85 5.25
C LEU A 15 5.84 -6.79 5.61
N MET A 16 7.09 -6.35 5.36
CA MET A 16 8.29 -7.14 5.54
C MET A 16 9.41 -6.34 6.21
N SER A 17 10.20 -7.03 7.00
CA SER A 17 11.55 -6.58 7.26
C SER A 17 12.41 -6.78 5.99
N TYR A 18 13.29 -5.83 5.72
CA TYR A 18 14.29 -5.94 4.65
C TYR A 18 15.13 -7.23 4.77
N VAL A 19 15.53 -7.58 6.00
CA VAL A 19 16.33 -8.78 6.29
C VAL A 19 15.64 -10.05 5.79
N ASP A 20 14.32 -10.12 5.95
CA ASP A 20 13.55 -11.28 5.50
C ASP A 20 13.44 -11.34 3.98
N PHE A 21 13.36 -10.21 3.32
CA PHE A 21 13.36 -10.14 1.86
C PHE A 21 14.72 -10.54 1.30
N GLU A 22 15.80 -10.01 1.84
CA GLU A 22 17.17 -10.34 1.45
C GLU A 22 17.44 -11.84 1.65
N SER A 23 17.04 -12.39 2.79
CA SER A 23 17.17 -13.83 3.07
C SER A 23 16.45 -14.67 2.02
N THR A 24 15.20 -14.32 1.67
CA THR A 24 14.47 -15.05 0.63
C THR A 24 15.09 -14.85 -0.74
N ALA A 25 15.57 -13.66 -1.08
CA ALA A 25 16.20 -13.38 -2.36
C ALA A 25 17.52 -14.16 -2.54
N SER A 26 18.26 -14.42 -1.47
CA SER A 26 19.50 -15.19 -1.50
C SER A 26 19.31 -16.65 -1.90
N GLU A 27 18.09 -17.19 -1.81
CA GLU A 27 17.75 -18.53 -2.29
C GLU A 27 17.76 -18.64 -3.83
N PHE A 28 17.78 -17.51 -4.54
CA PHE A 28 17.73 -17.46 -6.00
C PHE A 28 19.12 -17.19 -6.59
N SER A 29 19.50 -17.98 -7.60
CA SER A 29 20.84 -17.97 -8.22
C SER A 29 21.00 -16.95 -9.35
N GLU A 30 19.92 -16.28 -9.76
CA GLU A 30 19.90 -15.36 -10.90
C GLU A 30 20.80 -14.13 -10.66
N ASP A 31 21.49 -13.70 -11.73
CA ASP A 31 22.36 -12.52 -11.70
C ASP A 31 21.54 -11.23 -11.83
N VAL A 32 20.78 -10.95 -10.77
CA VAL A 32 19.89 -9.79 -10.66
C VAL A 32 20.26 -9.00 -9.43
N THR A 33 20.36 -7.68 -9.58
CA THR A 33 20.48 -6.74 -8.47
C THR A 33 19.16 -5.99 -8.29
N LEU A 34 18.47 -6.29 -7.20
CA LEU A 34 17.21 -5.64 -6.82
C LEU A 34 17.49 -4.50 -5.86
N PHE A 35 17.12 -3.31 -6.27
CA PHE A 35 17.16 -2.11 -5.43
C PHE A 35 15.79 -1.94 -4.76
N TRP A 36 15.80 -1.93 -3.44
CA TRP A 36 14.60 -1.80 -2.63
C TRP A 36 14.50 -0.39 -2.07
N GLY A 37 13.62 0.44 -2.61
CA GLY A 37 13.43 1.83 -2.22
C GLY A 37 12.01 2.12 -1.74
N TYR A 38 11.87 3.09 -0.84
CA TYR A 38 10.57 3.48 -0.29
C TYR A 38 10.02 4.76 -0.92
N GLN A 39 10.67 5.89 -0.78
CA GLN A 39 10.14 7.18 -1.23
C GLN A 39 11.18 8.13 -1.82
N THR A 40 12.45 7.85 -1.59
CA THR A 40 13.54 8.73 -2.02
C THR A 40 14.29 8.13 -3.21
N PRO A 41 14.82 8.99 -4.08
CA PRO A 41 15.71 8.52 -5.13
C PRO A 41 16.92 7.83 -4.51
N PHE A 42 17.23 6.64 -4.99
CA PHE A 42 18.49 6.02 -4.67
C PHE A 42 19.64 6.98 -4.96
N ASN A 43 20.59 7.09 -4.02
CA ASN A 43 21.77 7.86 -4.22
C ASN A 43 22.48 7.39 -5.51
N ARG A 44 22.74 8.32 -6.44
CA ARG A 44 23.40 8.05 -7.72
C ARG A 44 24.78 7.42 -7.53
N GLU A 45 25.51 7.78 -6.47
CA GLU A 45 26.79 7.14 -6.11
C GLU A 45 26.61 5.68 -5.76
N LEU A 46 25.57 5.33 -5.01
CA LEU A 46 25.25 3.94 -4.69
C LEU A 46 24.93 3.15 -5.97
N ILE A 47 24.07 3.69 -6.84
CA ILE A 47 23.73 3.03 -8.11
C ILE A 47 24.98 2.84 -8.98
N SER A 48 25.90 3.81 -9.00
CA SER A 48 27.09 3.76 -9.82
C SER A 48 28.05 2.61 -9.43
N GLN A 49 28.01 2.16 -8.16
CA GLN A 49 28.80 1.02 -7.70
C GLN A 49 28.35 -0.30 -8.37
N TYR A 50 27.13 -0.34 -8.86
CA TYR A 50 26.52 -1.52 -9.52
C TYR A 50 26.35 -1.32 -11.05
N LYS A 51 27.06 -0.37 -11.64
CA LYS A 51 26.95 -0.06 -13.09
C LYS A 51 27.23 -1.25 -14.01
N ASN A 52 28.05 -2.20 -13.54
CA ASN A 52 28.45 -3.39 -14.29
C ASN A 52 27.51 -4.59 -14.04
N ASP A 53 26.55 -4.48 -13.13
CA ASP A 53 25.59 -5.55 -12.89
C ASP A 53 24.67 -5.67 -14.11
N LYS A 54 24.49 -6.92 -14.56
CA LYS A 54 23.81 -7.22 -15.83
C LYS A 54 22.35 -6.78 -15.83
N HIS A 55 21.69 -6.94 -14.69
CA HIS A 55 20.27 -6.66 -14.52
C HIS A 55 20.03 -5.88 -13.25
N LYS A 56 19.51 -4.67 -13.40
CA LYS A 56 19.18 -3.77 -12.29
C LYS A 56 17.68 -3.50 -12.26
N ILE A 57 17.04 -3.93 -11.19
CA ILE A 57 15.61 -3.76 -10.97
C ILE A 57 15.38 -2.86 -9.77
N LEU A 58 14.57 -1.83 -9.94
CA LEU A 58 14.06 -1.03 -8.82
C LEU A 58 12.69 -1.56 -8.40
N TYR A 59 12.56 -1.91 -7.14
CA TYR A 59 11.26 -2.16 -6.52
C TYR A 59 10.91 -1.02 -5.58
N GLN A 60 9.98 -0.21 -6.01
CA GLN A 60 9.60 1.02 -5.35
C GLN A 60 8.21 0.87 -4.72
N HIS A 61 8.16 0.88 -3.38
CA HIS A 61 6.89 0.88 -2.65
C HIS A 61 6.29 2.27 -2.59
N GLU A 62 6.16 2.91 -3.74
CA GLU A 62 5.91 4.31 -3.67
C GLU A 62 4.47 4.71 -3.56
N HIS A 63 4.30 5.70 -2.73
CA HIS A 63 3.19 6.60 -2.72
C HIS A 63 3.14 7.39 -4.04
N PRO A 64 1.99 7.47 -4.70
CA PRO A 64 1.81 8.40 -5.81
C PRO A 64 2.23 9.84 -5.50
N SER A 65 2.20 10.25 -4.23
CA SER A 65 2.63 11.58 -3.81
C SER A 65 4.10 11.87 -4.06
N GLY A 66 4.99 10.90 -3.89
CA GLY A 66 6.41 11.09 -4.17
C GLY A 66 6.71 11.37 -5.64
N LEU A 67 5.92 10.76 -6.54
CA LEU A 67 5.99 11.00 -7.99
C LEU A 67 5.14 12.21 -8.43
N HIS A 68 4.17 12.59 -7.63
CA HIS A 68 3.20 13.61 -7.97
C HIS A 68 3.43 14.94 -7.24
N SER A 69 4.27 14.98 -6.22
CA SER A 69 4.63 16.25 -5.57
C SER A 69 5.79 16.90 -6.31
N PRO A 70 5.53 17.99 -7.03
CA PRO A 70 6.61 18.77 -7.61
C PRO A 70 7.42 19.42 -6.48
N ASP A 71 8.72 19.61 -6.71
CA ASP A 71 9.53 20.44 -5.85
C ASP A 71 9.10 21.92 -5.89
N HIS A 72 9.80 22.77 -5.13
CA HIS A 72 9.49 24.21 -5.09
C HIS A 72 9.63 24.92 -6.45
N GLU A 73 10.32 24.30 -7.40
CA GLU A 73 10.53 24.81 -8.75
C GLU A 73 9.54 24.22 -9.77
N GLY A 74 8.69 23.28 -9.35
CA GLY A 74 7.74 22.59 -10.21
C GLY A 74 8.31 21.39 -10.95
N ASN A 75 9.50 20.91 -10.57
CA ASN A 75 10.06 19.69 -11.13
C ASN A 75 9.45 18.47 -10.43
N LEU A 76 9.08 17.47 -11.20
CA LEU A 76 8.72 16.17 -10.66
C LEU A 76 10.00 15.45 -10.22
N LEU A 77 10.30 15.47 -8.93
CA LEU A 77 11.55 14.99 -8.33
C LEU A 77 11.96 13.58 -8.76
N HIS A 78 10.99 12.78 -9.21
CA HIS A 78 11.18 11.34 -9.41
C HIS A 78 11.00 10.86 -10.86
N MET A 79 10.78 11.77 -11.81
CA MET A 79 10.62 11.37 -13.22
C MET A 79 11.80 10.57 -13.79
N ASN A 80 13.01 10.89 -13.34
CA ASN A 80 14.23 10.27 -13.87
C ASN A 80 14.76 9.12 -12.99
N LEU A 81 14.08 8.76 -11.92
CA LEU A 81 14.51 7.69 -11.01
C LEU A 81 14.71 6.36 -11.70
N GLY A 82 13.86 6.08 -12.65
CA GLY A 82 13.92 4.83 -13.39
C GLY A 82 15.05 4.72 -14.41
N GLU A 83 15.72 5.82 -14.79
CA GLU A 83 16.72 5.81 -15.87
C GLU A 83 17.84 4.76 -15.68
N PRO A 84 18.45 4.63 -14.47
CA PRO A 84 19.55 3.70 -14.27
C PRO A 84 19.14 2.22 -14.21
N PHE A 85 17.85 1.92 -14.19
CA PHE A 85 17.32 0.57 -13.99
C PHE A 85 16.77 0.00 -15.29
N ASP A 86 16.82 -1.31 -15.44
CA ASP A 86 16.24 -2.01 -16.60
C ASP A 86 14.72 -2.08 -16.46
N VAL A 87 14.23 -2.33 -15.25
CA VAL A 87 12.80 -2.40 -14.91
C VAL A 87 12.54 -1.73 -13.56
N VAL A 88 11.38 -1.09 -13.45
CA VAL A 88 10.91 -0.46 -12.21
C VAL A 88 9.53 -1.00 -11.84
N TYR A 89 9.40 -1.56 -10.66
CA TYR A 89 8.10 -1.93 -10.10
C TYR A 89 7.59 -0.82 -9.19
N SER A 90 6.38 -0.36 -9.42
CA SER A 90 5.68 0.63 -8.59
C SER A 90 4.29 0.14 -8.21
N ASN A 91 3.85 0.47 -6.99
CA ASN A 91 2.51 0.12 -6.52
C ASN A 91 1.41 1.07 -7.03
N CYS A 92 1.75 2.00 -7.92
CA CYS A 92 0.76 2.91 -8.50
C CYS A 92 0.52 2.59 -9.99
N PRO A 93 -0.59 1.91 -10.34
CA PRO A 93 -0.92 1.56 -11.73
C PRO A 93 -1.01 2.78 -12.65
N TYR A 94 -1.51 3.89 -12.13
CA TYR A 94 -1.68 5.13 -12.91
C TYR A 94 -0.34 5.77 -13.25
N THR A 95 0.58 5.82 -12.29
CA THR A 95 1.96 6.28 -12.51
C THR A 95 2.69 5.38 -13.50
N VAL A 96 2.54 4.07 -13.38
CA VAL A 96 3.11 3.08 -14.33
C VAL A 96 2.61 3.35 -15.73
N GLY A 97 1.30 3.48 -15.91
CA GLY A 97 0.69 3.75 -17.22
C GLY A 97 1.18 5.06 -17.83
N TRP A 98 1.22 6.11 -17.04
CA TRP A 98 1.68 7.41 -17.49
C TRP A 98 3.16 7.42 -17.88
N LEU A 99 4.05 6.91 -17.03
CA LEU A 99 5.48 6.91 -17.29
C LEU A 99 5.86 6.07 -18.51
N ASN A 100 5.24 4.92 -18.69
CA ASN A 100 5.46 4.09 -19.88
C ASN A 100 5.00 4.80 -21.15
N LYS A 101 3.85 5.47 -21.12
CA LYS A 101 3.26 6.14 -22.28
C LYS A 101 4.02 7.39 -22.69
N THR A 102 4.39 8.24 -21.72
CA THR A 102 4.85 9.60 -22.00
C THR A 102 6.34 9.79 -21.84
N HIS A 103 6.94 9.22 -20.80
CA HIS A 103 8.33 9.49 -20.47
C HIS A 103 9.30 8.49 -21.10
N PHE A 104 9.03 7.20 -20.94
CA PHE A 104 9.92 6.16 -21.45
C PHE A 104 9.52 5.60 -22.80
N LYS A 105 8.26 5.74 -23.20
CA LYS A 105 7.68 5.13 -24.41
C LYS A 105 8.04 3.63 -24.51
N SER A 106 8.01 2.94 -23.39
CA SER A 106 8.38 1.54 -23.23
C SER A 106 7.64 0.93 -22.05
N GLU A 107 7.70 -0.39 -21.90
CA GLU A 107 7.12 -1.13 -20.76
C GLU A 107 8.10 -1.25 -19.58
N LYS A 108 8.96 -0.28 -19.38
CA LYS A 108 9.97 -0.28 -18.32
C LYS A 108 9.36 -0.29 -16.93
N TYR A 109 8.22 0.40 -16.73
CA TYR A 109 7.51 0.41 -15.47
C TYR A 109 6.46 -0.70 -15.43
N LYS A 110 6.41 -1.44 -14.33
CA LYS A 110 5.46 -2.52 -14.07
C LYS A 110 4.74 -2.30 -12.76
N VAL A 111 3.52 -2.79 -12.66
CA VAL A 111 2.74 -2.70 -11.41
C VAL A 111 3.26 -3.71 -10.41
N GLY A 112 3.70 -3.21 -9.26
CA GLY A 112 4.10 -3.98 -8.11
C GLY A 112 2.94 -4.39 -7.20
N SER A 113 3.26 -4.91 -6.03
CA SER A 113 2.29 -5.22 -4.97
C SER A 113 2.98 -5.15 -3.62
N PHE A 114 2.24 -4.92 -2.56
CA PHE A 114 2.78 -5.21 -1.22
C PHE A 114 2.86 -6.71 -1.03
N VAL A 115 3.92 -7.17 -0.37
CA VAL A 115 4.17 -8.60 -0.16
C VAL A 115 4.48 -8.90 1.31
N LEU A 116 4.17 -10.12 1.73
CA LEU A 116 4.50 -10.65 3.04
C LEU A 116 5.49 -11.80 2.91
N ASN A 117 6.47 -11.87 3.81
CA ASN A 117 7.34 -13.03 3.85
C ASN A 117 6.55 -14.27 4.30
N GLU A 118 6.81 -15.40 3.65
CA GLU A 118 6.09 -16.66 3.86
C GLU A 118 6.07 -17.09 5.32
N LYS A 119 7.13 -16.85 6.05
CA LYS A 119 7.24 -17.23 7.48
C LYS A 119 6.24 -16.52 8.40
N TYR A 120 5.67 -15.41 7.95
CA TYR A 120 4.66 -14.65 8.69
C TYR A 120 3.23 -14.96 8.26
N VAL A 121 3.06 -15.74 7.18
CA VAL A 121 1.74 -16.14 6.72
C VAL A 121 1.14 -17.08 7.76
N PRO A 122 0.04 -16.70 8.40
CA PRO A 122 -0.56 -17.54 9.42
C PRO A 122 -1.27 -18.75 8.79
N THR A 123 -0.96 -19.93 9.27
CA THR A 123 -1.56 -21.18 8.81
C THR A 123 -2.74 -21.64 9.68
N GLU A 124 -2.75 -21.19 10.94
CA GLU A 124 -3.75 -21.60 11.94
C GLU A 124 -4.10 -20.45 12.90
N GLY A 125 -5.10 -20.65 13.76
CA GLY A 125 -5.35 -19.75 14.89
C GLY A 125 -6.17 -18.50 14.58
N PHE A 126 -7.07 -18.58 13.62
CA PHE A 126 -7.96 -17.45 13.25
C PHE A 126 -9.20 -17.35 14.18
N LYS A 127 -8.99 -17.20 15.48
CA LYS A 127 -10.11 -16.97 16.40
C LYS A 127 -10.55 -15.50 16.31
N LYS A 128 -11.69 -15.26 15.65
CA LYS A 128 -12.32 -13.94 15.55
C LYS A 128 -13.11 -13.65 16.83
N ASN A 129 -12.65 -12.68 17.61
CA ASN A 129 -13.28 -12.27 18.87
C ASN A 129 -13.53 -10.74 18.93
N LYS A 130 -13.26 -10.04 17.83
CA LYS A 130 -13.56 -8.63 17.61
C LYS A 130 -14.35 -8.45 16.32
N GLU A 131 -15.26 -7.48 16.30
CA GLU A 131 -16.15 -7.28 15.15
C GLU A 131 -15.44 -6.55 14.02
N VAL A 132 -14.82 -5.41 14.32
CA VAL A 132 -14.25 -4.54 13.29
C VAL A 132 -12.95 -3.89 13.73
N CYS A 133 -12.06 -3.63 12.78
CA CYS A 133 -10.88 -2.82 13.05
C CYS A 133 -10.61 -1.80 11.94
N TYR A 134 -9.92 -0.76 12.33
CA TYR A 134 -9.28 0.20 11.45
C TYR A 134 -7.86 0.50 11.93
N TRP A 135 -6.93 0.55 11.01
CA TRP A 135 -5.56 0.98 11.29
C TRP A 135 -5.21 2.15 10.36
N GLY A 136 -4.73 3.25 10.94
CA GLY A 136 -4.34 4.41 10.17
C GLY A 136 -4.06 5.64 11.02
N ASN A 137 -3.22 6.52 10.46
CA ASN A 137 -2.86 7.75 11.13
C ASN A 137 -3.88 8.85 10.87
N THR A 138 -4.18 9.62 11.91
CA THR A 138 -4.89 10.88 11.81
C THR A 138 -3.86 12.00 11.69
N PHE A 139 -3.40 12.30 10.48
CA PHE A 139 -2.69 13.57 10.24
C PHE A 139 -3.70 14.71 10.19
N ILE A 140 -3.29 15.91 10.59
CA ILE A 140 -4.18 17.09 10.75
C ILE A 140 -5.05 17.33 9.50
N GLU A 141 -4.48 17.21 8.32
CA GLU A 141 -5.14 17.48 7.03
C GLU A 141 -6.09 16.34 6.58
N LYS A 142 -5.88 15.13 7.10
CA LYS A 142 -6.65 13.92 6.76
C LYS A 142 -7.62 13.51 7.88
N THR A 143 -7.75 14.35 8.89
CA THR A 143 -8.37 14.01 10.17
C THR A 143 -9.84 13.64 10.03
N ASN A 144 -10.60 14.32 9.16
CA ASN A 144 -12.04 14.12 9.10
C ASN A 144 -12.43 12.72 8.64
N VAL A 145 -11.85 12.22 7.54
CA VAL A 145 -12.19 10.89 7.01
C VAL A 145 -11.85 9.77 7.99
N VAL A 146 -10.67 9.87 8.64
CA VAL A 146 -10.28 8.86 9.64
C VAL A 146 -11.17 8.97 10.88
N LYS A 147 -11.53 10.19 11.30
CA LYS A 147 -12.48 10.40 12.39
C LYS A 147 -13.83 9.78 12.08
N ASP A 148 -14.40 10.05 10.92
CA ASP A 148 -15.69 9.53 10.50
C ASP A 148 -15.72 8.00 10.48
N ILE A 149 -14.66 7.37 10.00
CA ILE A 149 -14.50 5.92 10.04
C ILE A 149 -14.44 5.42 11.49
N VAL A 150 -13.56 6.01 12.32
CA VAL A 150 -13.34 5.57 13.70
C VAL A 150 -14.60 5.79 14.56
N GLU A 151 -15.27 6.93 14.42
CA GLU A 151 -16.52 7.21 15.10
C GLU A 151 -17.63 6.26 14.65
N SER A 152 -17.66 5.88 13.38
CA SER A 152 -18.61 4.91 12.86
C SER A 152 -18.39 3.51 13.42
N ILE A 153 -17.13 3.05 13.51
CA ILE A 153 -16.84 1.72 14.03
C ILE A 153 -16.89 1.64 15.57
N SER A 154 -16.82 2.77 16.28
CA SER A 154 -16.82 2.79 17.74
C SER A 154 -18.16 2.34 18.38
N GLU A 155 -19.20 2.15 17.58
CA GLU A 155 -20.49 1.56 18.02
C GLU A 155 -20.44 0.02 18.12
N PHE A 156 -19.36 -0.61 17.65
CA PHE A 156 -19.16 -2.06 17.60
C PHE A 156 -18.08 -2.49 18.59
N ASP A 157 -17.84 -3.79 18.76
CA ASP A 157 -16.66 -4.30 19.45
C ASP A 157 -15.45 -4.11 18.52
N TYR A 158 -14.79 -2.96 18.64
CA TYR A 158 -13.82 -2.48 17.68
C TYR A 158 -12.38 -2.43 18.18
N HIS A 159 -11.47 -2.37 17.20
CA HIS A 159 -10.10 -1.92 17.38
C HIS A 159 -9.77 -0.73 16.47
N TYR A 160 -9.12 0.28 17.03
CA TYR A 160 -8.49 1.34 16.28
C TYR A 160 -7.00 1.42 16.64
N PHE A 161 -6.15 1.26 15.64
CA PHE A 161 -4.69 1.32 15.79
C PHE A 161 -4.14 2.53 15.06
N THR A 162 -3.21 3.25 15.71
CA THR A 162 -2.60 4.45 15.13
C THR A 162 -1.17 4.66 15.61
N LEU A 163 -0.42 5.49 14.89
CA LEU A 163 0.82 6.08 15.39
C LEU A 163 0.47 7.39 16.11
N LEU A 164 1.05 7.59 17.30
CA LEU A 164 0.87 8.85 18.03
C LEU A 164 1.72 9.94 17.39
N THR A 165 1.07 11.08 17.17
CA THR A 165 1.70 12.33 16.77
C THR A 165 1.09 13.47 17.59
N ASP A 166 1.77 14.62 17.68
CA ASP A 166 1.24 15.78 18.38
C ASP A 166 -0.13 16.22 17.84
N GLY A 167 -0.35 16.05 16.52
CA GLY A 167 -1.60 16.43 15.87
C GLY A 167 -2.78 15.51 16.14
N ASN A 168 -2.58 14.29 16.66
CA ASN A 168 -3.66 13.31 16.86
C ASN A 168 -3.84 12.84 18.30
N ILE A 169 -3.02 13.32 19.25
CA ILE A 169 -2.95 12.77 20.61
C ILE A 169 -4.31 12.77 21.33
N HIS A 170 -5.10 13.81 21.18
CA HIS A 170 -6.41 13.88 21.84
C HIS A 170 -7.40 12.89 21.25
N PHE A 171 -7.43 12.77 19.93
CA PHE A 171 -8.29 11.80 19.24
C PHE A 171 -7.86 10.36 19.53
N ALA A 172 -6.57 10.10 19.47
CA ALA A 172 -6.01 8.78 19.80
C ALA A 172 -6.31 8.37 21.24
N ARG A 173 -6.17 9.27 22.21
CA ARG A 173 -6.53 8.99 23.61
C ARG A 173 -8.01 8.64 23.81
N LYS A 174 -8.90 9.19 22.97
CA LYS A 174 -10.33 8.92 23.07
C LYS A 174 -10.73 7.59 22.45
N TYR A 175 -10.15 7.23 21.31
CA TYR A 175 -10.64 6.14 20.50
C TYR A 175 -9.63 4.99 20.27
N ALA A 176 -8.31 5.24 20.36
CA ALA A 176 -7.34 4.21 20.03
C ALA A 176 -7.31 3.10 21.07
N THR A 177 -7.38 1.88 20.61
CA THR A 177 -7.21 0.66 21.41
C THR A 177 -5.77 0.16 21.42
N GLY A 178 -4.95 0.66 20.47
CA GLY A 178 -3.51 0.41 20.42
C GLY A 178 -2.77 1.53 19.70
N VAL A 179 -1.63 1.93 20.24
CA VAL A 179 -0.79 2.99 19.70
C VAL A 179 0.65 2.52 19.54
N ASN A 180 1.31 2.93 18.45
CA ASN A 180 2.71 2.59 18.17
C ASN A 180 3.00 1.09 18.29
N LEU A 181 2.04 0.24 17.90
CA LEU A 181 2.21 -1.21 18.02
C LEU A 181 3.31 -1.71 17.08
N PRO A 182 4.18 -2.61 17.57
CA PRO A 182 5.07 -3.34 16.69
C PRO A 182 4.26 -4.08 15.61
N ARG A 183 4.79 -4.16 14.40
CA ARG A 183 4.06 -4.73 13.24
C ARG A 183 3.50 -6.13 13.52
N LYS A 184 4.27 -6.99 14.16
CA LYS A 184 3.82 -8.33 14.52
C LYS A 184 2.59 -8.29 15.42
N THR A 185 2.62 -7.46 16.47
CA THR A 185 1.48 -7.29 17.39
C THR A 185 0.27 -6.72 16.66
N LEU A 186 0.46 -5.71 15.79
CA LEU A 186 -0.61 -5.16 14.97
C LEU A 186 -1.29 -6.25 14.13
N TRP A 187 -0.55 -7.14 13.50
CA TRP A 187 -1.11 -8.24 12.72
C TRP A 187 -1.84 -9.28 13.59
N GLU A 188 -1.33 -9.58 14.76
CA GLU A 188 -2.01 -10.45 15.72
C GLU A 188 -3.36 -9.85 16.15
N GLU A 189 -3.43 -8.53 16.33
CA GLU A 189 -4.68 -7.85 16.65
C GLU A 189 -5.65 -7.77 15.45
N ILE A 190 -5.16 -7.46 14.23
CA ILE A 190 -5.97 -7.51 13.01
C ILE A 190 -6.57 -8.90 12.83
N ARG A 191 -5.80 -9.95 13.08
CA ARG A 191 -6.23 -11.35 12.96
C ARG A 191 -7.42 -11.70 13.85
N LYS A 192 -7.59 -11.02 14.98
CA LYS A 192 -8.72 -11.22 15.90
C LYS A 192 -10.01 -10.57 15.38
N CYS A 193 -9.94 -9.67 14.40
CA CYS A 193 -11.08 -8.93 13.90
C CYS A 193 -11.76 -9.66 12.74
N LYS A 194 -13.09 -9.60 12.68
CA LYS A 194 -13.88 -10.11 11.55
C LYS A 194 -13.71 -9.21 10.32
N ILE A 195 -13.82 -7.91 10.49
CA ILE A 195 -13.85 -6.91 9.42
C ILE A 195 -12.70 -5.92 9.60
N MET A 196 -12.03 -5.56 8.51
CA MET A 196 -11.10 -4.42 8.46
C MET A 196 -11.62 -3.38 7.49
N VAL A 197 -11.83 -2.17 7.97
CA VAL A 197 -12.21 -1.03 7.13
C VAL A 197 -10.99 -0.48 6.42
N ILE A 198 -11.10 -0.25 5.12
CA ILE A 198 -9.98 0.15 4.26
C ILE A 198 -10.39 1.36 3.41
N GLN A 199 -9.48 2.29 3.26
CA GLN A 199 -9.55 3.35 2.25
C GLN A 199 -8.24 3.42 1.47
N ASN A 200 -8.33 3.66 0.16
CA ASN A 200 -7.19 3.69 -0.77
C ASN A 200 -7.04 5.07 -1.43
N LEU A 201 -7.10 6.11 -0.61
CA LEU A 201 -6.95 7.50 -1.03
C LEU A 201 -5.76 8.15 -0.35
N LEU A 202 -5.08 9.01 -1.07
CA LEU A 202 -4.15 9.99 -0.53
C LEU A 202 -4.78 11.38 -0.71
N TYR A 203 -4.85 12.13 0.39
CA TYR A 203 -5.26 13.53 0.38
C TYR A 203 -4.02 14.40 0.22
N LEU A 204 -4.03 15.27 -0.76
CA LEU A 204 -2.99 16.25 -0.98
C LEU A 204 -3.22 17.46 -0.06
N SER A 205 -2.15 17.98 0.49
CA SER A 205 -2.15 19.27 1.18
C SER A 205 -2.30 20.43 0.19
N GLN A 206 -2.73 21.59 0.66
CA GLN A 206 -2.86 22.75 -0.19
C GLN A 206 -1.55 23.14 -0.93
N PRO A 207 -0.36 23.11 -0.28
CA PRO A 207 0.90 23.31 -0.98
C PRO A 207 1.16 22.32 -2.12
N GLU A 208 0.82 21.03 -1.92
CA GLU A 208 0.95 20.00 -2.97
C GLU A 208 0.00 20.28 -4.14
N ILE A 209 -1.26 20.63 -3.87
CA ILE A 209 -2.23 21.03 -4.89
C ILE A 209 -1.75 22.25 -5.68
N ASP A 210 -1.24 23.24 -4.99
CA ASP A 210 -0.70 24.45 -5.63
C ASP A 210 0.59 24.16 -6.42
N GLY A 211 1.39 23.20 -5.98
CA GLY A 211 2.49 22.64 -6.73
C GLY A 211 2.03 22.02 -8.05
N VAL A 212 1.01 21.15 -8.00
CA VAL A 212 0.42 20.53 -9.21
C VAL A 212 -0.08 21.58 -10.19
N LYS A 213 -0.72 22.66 -9.72
CA LYS A 213 -1.22 23.74 -10.60
C LYS A 213 -0.10 24.45 -11.36
N ARG A 214 1.12 24.48 -10.82
CA ARG A 214 2.29 25.12 -11.48
C ARG A 214 2.99 24.25 -12.51
N LEU A 215 2.66 22.94 -12.56
CA LEU A 215 3.24 22.05 -13.56
C LEU A 215 2.86 22.46 -14.98
N PRO A 216 3.74 22.21 -15.95
CA PRO A 216 3.41 22.35 -17.36
C PRO A 216 2.16 21.54 -17.74
N ASP A 217 1.32 22.07 -18.62
CA ASP A 217 0.03 21.46 -18.96
C ASP A 217 0.16 20.00 -19.47
N TYR A 218 1.21 19.71 -20.24
CA TYR A 218 1.43 18.35 -20.73
C TYR A 218 1.72 17.35 -19.62
N ILE A 219 2.37 17.77 -18.51
CA ILE A 219 2.57 16.94 -17.33
C ILE A 219 1.28 16.87 -16.50
N LYS A 220 0.69 18.03 -16.24
CA LYS A 220 -0.54 18.13 -15.44
C LYS A 220 -1.67 17.30 -16.03
N ASN A 221 -1.89 17.41 -17.33
CA ASN A 221 -2.98 16.71 -18.00
C ASN A 221 -2.76 15.20 -18.11
N GLU A 222 -1.53 14.71 -18.10
CA GLU A 222 -1.23 13.28 -18.19
C GLU A 222 -1.00 12.65 -16.82
N ALA A 223 -0.16 13.24 -15.98
CA ALA A 223 0.21 12.67 -14.68
C ALA A 223 -0.87 12.86 -13.60
N PHE A 224 -1.60 13.98 -13.67
CA PHE A 224 -2.60 14.37 -12.67
C PHE A 224 -4.04 14.34 -13.19
N GLN A 225 -4.29 13.71 -14.34
CA GLN A 225 -5.65 13.46 -14.81
C GLN A 225 -6.52 12.71 -13.78
N HIS A 226 -5.87 12.01 -12.86
CA HIS A 226 -6.50 11.29 -11.76
C HIS A 226 -6.65 12.12 -10.47
N LEU A 227 -6.24 13.39 -10.46
CA LEU A 227 -6.50 14.27 -9.33
C LEU A 227 -7.99 14.60 -9.29
N HIS A 228 -8.67 14.13 -8.25
CA HIS A 228 -10.06 14.43 -8.00
C HIS A 228 -10.17 15.35 -6.79
N THR A 229 -10.44 16.63 -7.02
CA THR A 229 -10.48 17.68 -6.00
C THR A 229 -9.14 17.84 -5.29
N ASP A 230 -8.91 17.11 -4.21
CA ASP A 230 -7.71 17.10 -3.37
C ASP A 230 -7.19 15.69 -3.12
N THR A 231 -7.71 14.70 -3.85
CA THR A 231 -7.38 13.29 -3.64
C THR A 231 -6.78 12.65 -4.88
N ILE A 232 -5.86 11.71 -4.65
CA ILE A 232 -5.31 10.83 -5.67
C ILE A 232 -5.42 9.38 -5.25
N PRO A 233 -5.41 8.42 -6.20
CA PRO A 233 -5.46 7.01 -5.88
C PRO A 233 -4.19 6.57 -5.15
N GLN A 234 -4.35 5.78 -4.10
CA GLN A 234 -3.22 5.19 -3.39
C GLN A 234 -3.60 3.85 -2.80
N ILE A 235 -3.01 2.77 -3.31
CA ILE A 235 -3.14 1.48 -2.64
C ILE A 235 -2.45 1.53 -1.27
N LYS A 236 -3.11 0.98 -0.27
CA LYS A 236 -2.58 0.86 1.09
C LYS A 236 -2.20 -0.58 1.39
N THR A 237 -1.23 -0.78 2.30
CA THR A 237 -0.85 -2.11 2.80
C THR A 237 -2.02 -2.86 3.42
N ARG A 238 -2.99 -2.13 3.95
CA ARG A 238 -4.14 -2.64 4.72
C ARG A 238 -4.95 -3.71 4.01
N GLY A 239 -5.16 -3.60 2.70
CA GLY A 239 -5.84 -4.63 1.92
C GLY A 239 -5.09 -5.97 1.95
N PHE A 240 -3.79 -5.92 1.76
CA PHE A 240 -2.94 -7.11 1.82
C PHE A 240 -2.84 -7.65 3.25
N GLU A 241 -2.71 -6.77 4.25
CA GLU A 241 -2.70 -7.18 5.68
C GLU A 241 -4.01 -7.88 6.07
N ALA A 242 -5.16 -7.34 5.67
CA ALA A 242 -6.45 -7.97 5.91
C ALA A 242 -6.55 -9.35 5.25
N ALA A 243 -6.16 -9.45 3.97
CA ALA A 243 -6.20 -10.71 3.23
C ALA A 243 -5.32 -11.78 3.88
N PHE A 244 -4.06 -11.47 4.21
CA PHE A 244 -3.16 -12.42 4.89
C PHE A 244 -3.65 -12.85 6.28
N ASN A 245 -4.43 -12.01 6.97
CA ASN A 245 -4.95 -12.29 8.29
C ASN A 245 -6.38 -12.87 8.28
N LYS A 246 -6.89 -13.29 7.12
CA LYS A 246 -8.27 -13.78 6.95
C LYS A 246 -9.30 -12.84 7.59
N THR A 247 -9.14 -11.55 7.39
CA THR A 247 -10.03 -10.50 7.86
C THR A 247 -10.77 -9.94 6.66
N LEU A 248 -12.10 -9.87 6.71
CA LEU A 248 -12.90 -9.37 5.61
C LEU A 248 -12.52 -7.92 5.29
N MET A 249 -12.19 -7.65 4.05
CA MET A 249 -11.92 -6.29 3.58
C MET A 249 -13.24 -5.57 3.29
N LEU A 250 -13.56 -4.55 4.08
CA LEU A 250 -14.65 -3.61 3.82
C LEU A 250 -14.05 -2.30 3.31
N VAL A 251 -14.10 -2.11 2.00
CA VAL A 251 -13.33 -1.09 1.28
C VAL A 251 -14.22 0.09 0.92
N LYS A 252 -13.78 1.31 1.26
CA LYS A 252 -14.41 2.52 0.75
C LYS A 252 -14.22 2.58 -0.77
N ARG A 253 -15.33 2.72 -1.50
CA ARG A 253 -15.23 2.92 -2.94
C ARG A 253 -14.53 4.25 -3.21
N ASP A 254 -13.52 4.20 -4.01
CA ASP A 254 -12.81 5.38 -4.50
C ASP A 254 -13.11 5.59 -5.99
N PRO A 255 -12.92 6.82 -6.55
CA PRO A 255 -13.25 7.12 -7.94
C PRO A 255 -12.50 6.28 -8.97
N TRP A 256 -11.42 5.64 -8.58
CA TRP A 256 -10.54 4.85 -9.47
C TRP A 256 -10.64 3.35 -9.24
N ASN A 257 -11.33 2.93 -8.16
CA ASN A 257 -11.38 1.52 -7.75
C ASN A 257 -9.99 0.90 -7.64
N VAL A 258 -9.04 1.61 -7.05
CA VAL A 258 -7.61 1.27 -7.12
C VAL A 258 -7.29 -0.14 -6.64
N ILE A 259 -8.03 -0.67 -5.67
CA ILE A 259 -7.83 -2.02 -5.13
C ILE A 259 -8.12 -3.12 -6.16
N GLU A 260 -8.94 -2.85 -7.18
CA GLU A 260 -9.34 -3.83 -8.19
C GLU A 260 -8.17 -4.28 -9.08
N HIS A 261 -7.04 -3.59 -9.05
CA HIS A 261 -5.81 -4.09 -9.68
C HIS A 261 -5.25 -5.36 -9.02
N TRP A 262 -5.63 -5.65 -7.78
CA TRP A 262 -5.13 -6.79 -7.01
C TRP A 262 -6.23 -7.72 -6.53
N PHE A 263 -7.38 -7.20 -6.16
CA PHE A 263 -8.50 -7.94 -5.58
C PHE A 263 -9.80 -7.63 -6.32
N GLU A 264 -10.71 -8.58 -6.38
CA GLU A 264 -11.96 -8.51 -7.15
C GLU A 264 -13.16 -8.23 -6.23
N PRO A 265 -14.01 -7.22 -6.54
CA PRO A 265 -15.18 -6.88 -5.73
C PRO A 265 -16.21 -8.03 -5.72
N GLY A 266 -16.79 -8.31 -4.55
CA GLY A 266 -17.73 -9.41 -4.35
C GLY A 266 -17.11 -10.81 -4.33
N VAL A 267 -15.84 -10.95 -4.72
CA VAL A 267 -15.09 -12.21 -4.71
C VAL A 267 -14.04 -12.23 -3.60
N ASP A 268 -13.27 -11.14 -3.48
CA ASP A 268 -12.17 -11.00 -2.51
C ASP A 268 -12.47 -9.96 -1.43
N PHE A 269 -13.40 -9.03 -1.68
CA PHE A 269 -13.73 -7.94 -0.76
C PHE A 269 -15.13 -7.37 -1.01
N VAL A 270 -15.59 -6.50 -0.10
CA VAL A 270 -16.89 -5.82 -0.16
C VAL A 270 -16.67 -4.31 -0.19
N TYR A 271 -17.42 -3.60 -1.03
CA TYR A 271 -17.45 -2.14 -1.04
C TYR A 271 -18.47 -1.53 -0.09
N TYR A 272 -18.16 -0.31 0.42
CA TYR A 272 -19.13 0.65 0.93
C TYR A 272 -18.90 2.02 0.27
N GLU A 273 -19.97 2.83 0.14
CA GLU A 273 -19.89 4.08 -0.64
C GLU A 273 -19.56 5.29 0.24
N ASN A 274 -20.14 5.35 1.43
CA ASN A 274 -20.01 6.48 2.33
C ASN A 274 -20.19 6.05 3.81
N GLU A 275 -19.97 6.97 4.71
CA GLU A 275 -20.01 6.73 6.15
C GLU A 275 -21.38 6.26 6.65
N SER A 276 -22.47 6.72 6.03
CA SER A 276 -23.83 6.25 6.40
C SER A 276 -24.05 4.78 6.06
N GLN A 277 -23.47 4.32 4.96
CA GLN A 277 -23.47 2.90 4.59
C GLN A 277 -22.50 2.06 5.42
N LEU A 278 -21.42 2.63 5.93
CA LEU A 278 -20.40 1.86 6.64
C LEU A 278 -21.03 1.09 7.80
N LYS A 279 -21.80 1.75 8.66
CA LYS A 279 -22.47 1.12 9.83
C LYS A 279 -23.45 0.04 9.41
N SER A 280 -24.29 0.32 8.43
CA SER A 280 -25.28 -0.67 7.95
C SER A 280 -24.62 -1.89 7.31
N LYS A 281 -23.53 -1.68 6.57
CA LYS A 281 -22.75 -2.79 5.99
C LYS A 281 -22.06 -3.63 7.06
N ILE A 282 -21.50 -3.02 8.10
CA ILE A 282 -20.91 -3.78 9.21
C ILE A 282 -21.96 -4.63 9.88
N ARG A 283 -23.16 -4.10 10.18
CA ARG A 283 -24.26 -4.89 10.77
C ARG A 283 -24.69 -6.04 9.86
N ASP A 284 -24.94 -5.76 8.58
CA ASP A 284 -25.31 -6.79 7.60
C ASP A 284 -24.28 -7.92 7.55
N ILE A 285 -22.99 -7.59 7.50
CA ILE A 285 -21.91 -8.58 7.50
C ILE A 285 -21.88 -9.39 8.79
N LEU A 286 -22.09 -8.75 9.95
CA LEU A 286 -22.06 -9.44 11.24
C LEU A 286 -23.25 -10.37 11.41
N ASP A 287 -24.43 -9.94 10.97
CA ASP A 287 -25.69 -10.71 11.05
C ASP A 287 -25.67 -11.91 10.08
N ASN A 288 -25.01 -11.77 8.92
CA ASN A 288 -24.91 -12.80 7.88
C ASN A 288 -23.46 -13.30 7.71
N TRP A 289 -22.70 -13.41 8.79
CA TRP A 289 -21.26 -13.68 8.77
C TRP A 289 -20.84 -14.89 7.93
N ASP A 290 -21.66 -15.92 7.92
CA ASP A 290 -21.34 -17.17 7.20
C ASP A 290 -21.31 -16.98 5.68
N ASP A 291 -22.08 -16.04 5.13
CA ASP A 291 -22.12 -15.74 3.71
C ASP A 291 -20.82 -15.09 3.22
N TYR A 292 -20.08 -14.45 4.12
CA TYR A 292 -18.84 -13.76 3.79
C TYR A 292 -17.57 -14.63 3.94
N LYS A 293 -17.68 -15.82 4.49
CA LYS A 293 -16.51 -16.69 4.70
C LYS A 293 -15.78 -17.05 3.41
N GLN A 294 -16.53 -17.27 2.32
CA GLN A 294 -15.92 -17.59 1.03
C GLN A 294 -15.11 -16.40 0.47
N ILE A 295 -15.59 -15.17 0.63
CA ILE A 295 -14.89 -13.95 0.22
C ILE A 295 -13.55 -13.84 0.96
N ILE A 296 -13.54 -14.13 2.27
CA ILE A 296 -12.34 -14.10 3.10
C ILE A 296 -11.32 -15.16 2.63
N GLU A 297 -11.78 -16.40 2.38
CA GLU A 297 -10.91 -17.47 1.93
C GLU A 297 -10.34 -17.18 0.51
N ASN A 298 -11.13 -16.59 -0.39
CA ASN A 298 -10.68 -16.21 -1.71
C ASN A 298 -9.55 -15.16 -1.61
N ALA A 299 -9.76 -14.10 -0.81
CA ALA A 299 -8.75 -13.06 -0.59
C ALA A 299 -7.45 -13.62 -0.01
N TYR A 300 -7.56 -14.49 1.01
CA TYR A 300 -6.42 -15.15 1.64
C TYR A 300 -5.65 -16.02 0.64
N ASN A 301 -6.34 -16.89 -0.08
CA ASN A 301 -5.72 -17.79 -1.05
C ASN A 301 -5.03 -17.00 -2.18
N LYS A 302 -5.65 -15.93 -2.65
CA LYS A 302 -5.04 -15.01 -3.62
C LYS A 302 -3.79 -14.34 -3.05
N ALA A 303 -3.84 -13.83 -1.81
CA ALA A 303 -2.71 -13.19 -1.17
C ALA A 303 -1.52 -14.17 -1.00
N VAL A 304 -1.78 -15.35 -0.48
CA VAL A 304 -0.74 -16.37 -0.27
C VAL A 304 -0.14 -16.88 -1.59
N SER A 305 -0.97 -17.05 -2.62
CA SER A 305 -0.50 -17.56 -3.92
C SER A 305 0.21 -16.53 -4.79
N LYS A 306 -0.05 -15.22 -4.59
CA LYS A 306 0.49 -14.17 -5.47
C LYS A 306 1.37 -13.14 -4.77
N TYR A 307 1.09 -12.82 -3.50
CA TYR A 307 1.66 -11.63 -2.84
C TYR A 307 2.62 -11.98 -1.70
N THR A 308 3.24 -13.15 -1.75
CA THR A 308 4.37 -13.46 -0.87
C THR A 308 5.70 -13.05 -1.50
N THR A 309 6.73 -12.89 -0.67
CA THR A 309 8.08 -12.51 -1.13
C THR A 309 8.59 -13.44 -2.21
N LYS A 310 8.49 -14.74 -1.96
CA LYS A 310 8.97 -15.78 -2.90
C LYS A 310 8.23 -15.71 -4.24
N ASN A 311 6.92 -15.48 -4.20
CA ASN A 311 6.12 -15.38 -5.42
C ASN A 311 6.40 -14.07 -6.18
N LEU A 312 6.67 -12.96 -5.47
CA LEU A 312 7.13 -11.73 -6.10
C LEU A 312 8.46 -11.94 -6.84
N ILE A 313 9.46 -12.54 -6.17
CA ILE A 313 10.77 -12.79 -6.77
C ILE A 313 10.63 -13.69 -8.00
N LYS A 314 9.87 -14.78 -7.91
CA LYS A 314 9.59 -15.66 -9.05
C LYS A 314 8.94 -14.90 -10.20
N ARG A 315 7.99 -14.00 -9.90
CA ARG A 315 7.34 -13.15 -10.91
C ARG A 315 8.35 -12.22 -11.58
N ILE A 316 9.17 -11.53 -10.79
CA ILE A 316 10.23 -10.63 -11.31
C ILE A 316 11.15 -11.38 -12.25
N ILE A 317 11.62 -12.57 -11.87
CA ILE A 317 12.48 -13.39 -12.71
C ILE A 317 11.75 -13.78 -14.00
N LYS A 318 10.55 -14.36 -13.89
CA LYS A 318 9.77 -14.82 -15.06
C LYS A 318 9.42 -13.71 -16.05
N GLU A 319 9.16 -12.50 -15.57
CA GLU A 319 8.73 -11.38 -16.42
C GLU A 319 9.89 -10.66 -17.11
N ASN A 320 11.14 -10.87 -16.66
CA ASN A 320 12.28 -10.11 -17.14
C ASN A 320 13.44 -10.97 -17.66
N TYR A 321 13.38 -12.30 -17.47
CA TYR A 321 14.39 -13.28 -17.85
C TYR A 321 13.77 -14.59 -18.34
#